data_9b26ec8c413022fee7ea904b76098a19
#
_entry.id   9b26ec8c413022fee7ea904b76098a19
#
_cell.length_a   1.000
_cell.length_b   1.000
_cell.length_c   1.000
_cell.angle_alpha   90.00
_cell.angle_beta   90.00
_cell.angle_gamma   90.00
#
_symmetry.space_group_name_H-M   'P 1'
#
loop_
_entity.id
_entity.type
_entity.pdbx_description
1 polymer ?
#
loop_
_entity_poly.entity_id
_entity_poly.type
_entity_poly.pdbx_seq_one_letter_code
_entity_poly.pdbx_strand_id
1 'polypeptide(L)'
;MIEELAYSIHLGADRNKSAKAKEIAKNNPSNTTSFSNNGIQNATQLSKVNKHNLRDYDNKKYKIYTIYGTDNLYRDVQHLYLQEFEQSRIEYNNKQTREDRKIQNYFKHISDSKLWDLACEFIIELGDMDFWNGKNDEYRLKMIDVFKEQVEDLQRIVPAFKVANATAHFDEVSPHIHIVGVPVSDDNKRGMKKQVAKSKIFTKESLTELQDKMRNCCIKSFNRVYEQNYQLKQKQKGRNQDINVKDMGDYRKIKKQLAKKEQKLQEANNQTKILDNASNDVTTILDNLKQSKFNKNNMLISSENVEIIKDYAESVKNIAKTIRNVNDLNMAIRDFEHSAFEVRQENSSLKYELELKDKEIGRLKSVISKKDKIIDKLQTEKESLKEQLQKLKGFWHKTIKYFQDKINYNKDKNFIEVAKDLFTNKIFDNHEYEIVTDRRKNVKTIDEIETMKGRKKNNMELK
;
A
#
# COMPACT_ATOMS: atom_id res chain seq x y z
N MET A 1 21.07 -13.25 30.31
CA MET A 1 21.05 -12.20 29.28
C MET A 1 19.61 -11.73 29.18
N ILE A 2 19.38 -10.42 29.20
CA ILE A 2 18.03 -9.85 28.95
C ILE A 2 17.78 -10.01 27.46
N GLU A 3 16.68 -10.66 27.12
CA GLU A 3 16.33 -10.88 25.71
C GLU A 3 15.73 -9.61 25.12
N GLU A 4 16.18 -9.21 23.93
CA GLU A 4 15.79 -7.98 23.27
C GLU A 4 14.83 -8.24 22.09
N LEU A 5 13.71 -7.52 22.05
CA LEU A 5 12.67 -7.64 21.01
C LEU A 5 12.77 -6.52 19.97
N ALA A 6 12.58 -6.88 18.72
CA ALA A 6 12.35 -5.91 17.66
C ALA A 6 10.95 -5.29 17.78
N TYR A 7 10.82 -3.99 17.53
CA TYR A 7 9.53 -3.31 17.43
C TYR A 7 9.48 -2.47 16.16
N SER A 8 8.40 -2.61 15.42
CA SER A 8 8.10 -1.75 14.28
C SER A 8 6.72 -1.12 14.41
N ILE A 9 6.65 0.16 14.08
CA ILE A 9 5.40 0.87 13.81
C ILE A 9 5.63 1.69 12.54
N HIS A 10 4.81 1.48 11.54
CA HIS A 10 4.89 2.22 10.28
C HIS A 10 3.48 2.46 9.74
N LEU A 11 3.36 3.54 9.01
CA LEU A 11 2.19 3.76 8.17
C LEU A 11 2.28 2.80 6.99
N GLY A 12 1.26 1.99 6.78
CA GLY A 12 1.21 0.96 5.75
C GLY A 12 1.68 1.47 4.39
N ALA A 13 2.61 0.75 3.79
CA ALA A 13 3.23 1.13 2.53
C ALA A 13 2.43 0.61 1.34
N ASP A 14 1.86 1.50 0.55
CA ASP A 14 1.58 1.15 -0.84
C ASP A 14 2.91 1.15 -1.62
N ARG A 15 3.40 -0.03 -1.98
CA ARG A 15 4.66 -0.21 -2.75
C ARG A 15 4.59 0.45 -4.12
N ASN A 16 3.41 0.64 -4.66
CA ASN A 16 3.19 1.39 -5.87
C ASN A 16 2.88 2.84 -5.53
N LYS A 17 3.90 3.71 -5.62
CA LYS A 17 3.70 5.16 -5.53
C LYS A 17 2.52 5.53 -6.41
N SER A 18 1.41 5.88 -5.80
CA SER A 18 0.21 6.24 -6.54
C SER A 18 0.49 7.43 -7.46
N ALA A 19 -0.30 7.58 -8.51
CA ALA A 19 -0.23 8.76 -9.38
C ALA A 19 -0.31 10.05 -8.57
N LYS A 20 -1.12 10.06 -7.52
CA LYS A 20 -1.32 11.16 -6.58
C LYS A 20 -0.04 11.51 -5.80
N ALA A 21 0.66 10.52 -5.24
CA ALA A 21 1.92 10.73 -4.53
C ALA A 21 3.06 11.17 -5.45
N LYS A 22 3.08 10.66 -6.70
CA LYS A 22 4.04 11.07 -7.73
C LYS A 22 3.81 12.53 -8.14
N GLU A 23 2.56 12.96 -8.27
CA GLU A 23 2.19 14.33 -8.64
C GLU A 23 2.54 15.33 -7.52
N ILE A 24 2.26 14.97 -6.25
CA ILE A 24 2.65 15.78 -5.09
C ILE A 24 4.18 15.89 -4.97
N ALA A 25 4.91 14.79 -5.14
CA ALA A 25 6.37 14.78 -5.10
C ALA A 25 7.00 15.59 -6.25
N LYS A 26 6.38 15.61 -7.43
CA LYS A 26 6.81 16.40 -8.59
C LYS A 26 6.63 17.90 -8.35
N ASN A 27 5.55 18.29 -7.67
CA ASN A 27 5.22 19.69 -7.42
C ASN A 27 5.88 20.24 -6.15
N ASN A 28 6.42 19.40 -5.26
CA ASN A 28 7.11 19.78 -4.04
C ASN A 28 8.32 18.87 -3.76
N PRO A 29 9.44 19.08 -4.46
CA PRO A 29 10.63 18.21 -4.33
C PRO A 29 11.26 18.24 -2.93
N SER A 30 11.04 19.28 -2.13
CA SER A 30 11.51 19.39 -0.74
C SER A 30 10.64 18.59 0.26
N ASN A 31 9.45 18.17 -0.12
CA ASN A 31 8.53 17.44 0.74
C ASN A 31 8.74 15.91 0.62
N THR A 32 9.96 15.47 0.92
CA THR A 32 10.37 14.06 0.92
C THR A 32 9.89 13.30 2.15
N THR A 33 8.81 13.72 2.77
CA THR A 33 8.25 12.97 3.88
C THR A 33 7.64 11.67 3.37
N SER A 34 8.02 10.56 3.96
CA SER A 34 7.53 9.21 3.71
C SER A 34 6.00 9.04 3.85
N PHE A 35 5.34 10.08 4.28
CA PHE A 35 3.93 10.18 4.62
C PHE A 35 2.98 10.18 3.45
N SER A 36 3.31 10.85 2.37
CA SER A 36 2.43 10.96 1.19
C SER A 36 2.22 9.62 0.48
N ASN A 37 3.07 8.64 0.78
CA ASN A 37 3.04 7.34 0.10
C ASN A 37 2.21 6.26 0.82
N ASN A 38 1.77 6.51 2.06
CA ASN A 38 1.23 5.50 2.95
C ASN A 38 -0.24 5.76 3.33
N GLY A 39 -0.95 6.54 2.56
CA GLY A 39 -2.37 6.82 2.79
C GLY A 39 -3.27 5.93 1.95
N ILE A 40 -4.41 5.58 2.49
CA ILE A 40 -5.54 5.02 1.74
C ILE A 40 -6.21 6.20 1.03
N GLN A 41 -5.99 6.36 -0.27
CA GLN A 41 -6.31 7.59 -0.98
C GLN A 41 -7.77 7.71 -1.40
N ASN A 42 -8.41 6.58 -1.69
CA ASN A 42 -9.76 6.56 -2.23
C ASN A 42 -10.51 5.27 -1.85
N ALA A 43 -11.79 5.23 -2.17
CA ALA A 43 -12.69 4.12 -1.88
C ALA A 43 -12.21 2.77 -2.47
N THR A 44 -11.58 2.80 -3.67
CA THR A 44 -11.06 1.57 -4.29
C THR A 44 -9.87 1.01 -3.50
N GLN A 45 -8.97 1.85 -3.03
CA GLN A 45 -7.86 1.41 -2.17
C GLN A 45 -8.39 0.94 -0.81
N LEU A 46 -9.35 1.65 -0.21
CA LEU A 46 -9.99 1.23 1.03
C LEU A 46 -10.63 -0.16 0.89
N SER A 47 -11.29 -0.44 -0.23
CA SER A 47 -11.85 -1.78 -0.52
C SER A 47 -10.76 -2.85 -0.60
N LYS A 48 -9.58 -2.55 -1.16
CA LYS A 48 -8.45 -3.48 -1.21
C LYS A 48 -7.86 -3.74 0.18
N VAL A 49 -7.74 -2.69 1.00
CA VAL A 49 -7.29 -2.81 2.40
C VAL A 49 -8.29 -3.62 3.22
N ASN A 50 -9.61 -3.37 3.05
CA ASN A 50 -10.65 -4.19 3.67
C ASN A 50 -10.48 -5.68 3.36
N LYS A 51 -10.31 -6.02 2.06
CA LYS A 51 -10.09 -7.41 1.65
C LYS A 51 -8.83 -8.02 2.24
N HIS A 52 -7.75 -7.23 2.32
CA HIS A 52 -6.47 -7.70 2.88
C HIS A 52 -6.58 -7.93 4.38
N ASN A 53 -7.04 -6.92 5.13
CA ASN A 53 -7.03 -6.96 6.59
C ASN A 53 -8.03 -7.98 7.14
N LEU A 54 -9.17 -8.14 6.48
CA LEU A 54 -10.21 -9.11 6.88
C LEU A 54 -10.10 -10.45 6.16
N ARG A 55 -9.06 -10.64 5.29
CA ARG A 55 -8.88 -11.85 4.48
C ARG A 55 -10.13 -12.21 3.65
N ASP A 56 -10.87 -11.19 3.19
CA ASP A 56 -12.11 -11.32 2.43
C ASP A 56 -11.84 -11.64 0.94
N TYR A 57 -11.01 -12.65 0.68
CA TYR A 57 -10.69 -13.15 -0.66
C TYR A 57 -10.55 -14.67 -0.72
N ASP A 58 -10.69 -15.34 0.41
CA ASP A 58 -10.64 -16.79 0.51
C ASP A 58 -11.71 -17.28 1.51
N ASN A 59 -12.34 -18.40 1.22
CA ASN A 59 -13.35 -19.02 2.10
C ASN A 59 -12.75 -19.67 3.36
N LYS A 60 -11.44 -19.61 3.55
CA LYS A 60 -10.76 -20.13 4.74
C LYS A 60 -10.83 -19.10 5.85
N LYS A 61 -11.25 -19.52 7.04
CA LYS A 61 -11.12 -18.72 8.25
C LYS A 61 -9.65 -18.69 8.65
N TYR A 62 -8.99 -17.57 8.38
CA TYR A 62 -7.65 -17.29 8.88
C TYR A 62 -7.68 -16.99 10.38
N LYS A 63 -6.52 -17.10 11.04
CA LYS A 63 -6.33 -16.66 12.42
C LYS A 63 -6.20 -15.13 12.45
N ILE A 64 -7.32 -14.44 12.25
CA ILE A 64 -7.43 -12.98 12.34
C ILE A 64 -8.45 -12.62 13.42
N TYR A 65 -8.21 -11.52 14.12
CA TYR A 65 -9.05 -11.08 15.23
C TYR A 65 -9.32 -9.58 15.10
N THR A 66 -10.59 -9.22 15.00
CA THR A 66 -11.01 -7.82 15.03
C THR A 66 -10.91 -7.32 16.48
N ILE A 67 -10.01 -6.35 16.70
CA ILE A 67 -9.74 -5.74 18.00
C ILE A 67 -10.65 -4.51 18.23
N TYR A 68 -10.91 -3.76 17.16
CA TYR A 68 -11.74 -2.57 17.16
C TYR A 68 -12.54 -2.47 15.87
N GLY A 69 -13.79 -1.97 15.91
CA GLY A 69 -14.67 -1.89 14.76
C GLY A 69 -15.44 -3.20 14.50
N THR A 70 -15.80 -3.43 13.25
CA THR A 70 -16.60 -4.59 12.81
C THR A 70 -15.83 -5.47 11.84
N ASP A 71 -16.49 -6.48 11.30
CA ASP A 71 -16.01 -7.33 10.20
C ASP A 71 -16.08 -6.64 8.82
N ASN A 72 -16.32 -5.33 8.79
CA ASN A 72 -16.38 -4.54 7.57
C ASN A 72 -15.71 -3.17 7.74
N LEU A 73 -14.38 -3.17 7.63
CA LEU A 73 -13.53 -1.99 7.72
C LEU A 73 -14.01 -0.85 6.79
N TYR A 74 -14.47 -1.19 5.59
CA TYR A 74 -14.96 -0.18 4.65
C TYR A 74 -16.17 0.58 5.19
N ARG A 75 -17.14 -0.12 5.78
CA ARG A 75 -18.30 0.48 6.44
C ARG A 75 -17.91 1.23 7.71
N ASP A 76 -16.96 0.72 8.48
CA ASP A 76 -16.48 1.39 9.69
C ASP A 76 -15.89 2.77 9.36
N VAL A 77 -15.08 2.87 8.29
CA VAL A 77 -14.56 4.16 7.82
C VAL A 77 -15.68 5.08 7.33
N GLN A 78 -16.66 4.56 6.57
CA GLN A 78 -17.80 5.38 6.15
C GLN A 78 -18.62 5.90 7.35
N HIS A 79 -18.86 5.06 8.34
CA HIS A 79 -19.57 5.43 9.54
C HIS A 79 -18.81 6.50 10.35
N LEU A 80 -17.50 6.34 10.47
CA LEU A 80 -16.64 7.34 11.11
C LEU A 80 -16.72 8.70 10.39
N TYR A 81 -16.78 8.71 9.06
CA TYR A 81 -16.98 9.95 8.29
C TYR A 81 -18.30 10.64 8.62
N LEU A 82 -19.39 9.87 8.78
CA LEU A 82 -20.68 10.42 9.17
C LEU A 82 -20.62 10.98 10.59
N GLN A 83 -20.00 10.27 11.52
CA GLN A 83 -19.89 10.72 12.90
C GLN A 83 -19.05 12.00 13.05
N GLU A 84 -17.90 12.06 12.38
CA GLU A 84 -16.94 13.15 12.59
C GLU A 84 -17.23 14.39 11.75
N PHE A 85 -17.75 14.23 10.55
CA PHE A 85 -17.78 15.34 9.58
C PHE A 85 -19.18 15.82 9.18
N GLU A 86 -20.24 15.04 9.42
CA GLU A 86 -21.57 15.36 8.89
C GLU A 86 -22.09 16.71 9.38
N GLN A 87 -21.96 16.97 10.67
CA GLN A 87 -22.37 18.24 11.25
C GLN A 87 -21.62 19.42 10.61
N SER A 88 -20.30 19.28 10.47
CA SER A 88 -19.46 20.31 9.88
C SER A 88 -19.74 20.51 8.38
N ARG A 89 -20.16 19.44 7.68
CA ARG A 89 -20.58 19.48 6.28
C ARG A 89 -21.89 20.27 6.13
N ILE A 90 -22.86 20.01 6.99
CA ILE A 90 -24.14 20.74 7.01
C ILE A 90 -23.90 22.23 7.25
N GLU A 91 -23.12 22.56 8.29
CA GLU A 91 -22.75 23.95 8.61
C GLU A 91 -22.03 24.66 7.45
N TYR A 92 -21.14 23.96 6.77
CA TYR A 92 -20.45 24.48 5.59
C TYR A 92 -21.43 24.73 4.45
N ASN A 93 -22.31 23.77 4.14
CA ASN A 93 -23.28 23.88 3.03
C ASN A 93 -24.29 25.00 3.25
N ASN A 94 -24.71 25.23 4.49
CA ASN A 94 -25.65 26.31 4.83
C ASN A 94 -25.07 27.71 4.56
N LYS A 95 -23.75 27.84 4.51
CA LYS A 95 -23.04 29.10 4.17
C LYS A 95 -22.82 29.27 2.64
N GLN A 96 -23.12 28.24 1.84
CA GLN A 96 -22.91 28.29 0.39
C GLN A 96 -24.16 28.77 -0.34
N THR A 97 -24.01 29.82 -1.11
CA THR A 97 -25.08 30.35 -1.99
C THR A 97 -25.17 29.59 -3.31
N ARG A 98 -24.09 28.93 -3.75
CA ARG A 98 -24.00 28.19 -5.01
C ARG A 98 -24.05 26.69 -4.77
N GLU A 99 -24.91 25.99 -5.49
CA GLU A 99 -25.08 24.53 -5.35
C GLU A 99 -23.83 23.73 -5.73
N ASP A 100 -23.07 24.20 -6.73
CA ASP A 100 -21.82 23.54 -7.16
C ASP A 100 -20.71 23.57 -6.09
N ARG A 101 -20.83 24.40 -5.05
CA ARG A 101 -19.91 24.46 -3.91
C ARG A 101 -20.34 23.61 -2.73
N LYS A 102 -21.57 23.10 -2.74
CA LYS A 102 -22.08 22.25 -1.67
C LYS A 102 -21.50 20.84 -1.76
N ILE A 103 -21.11 20.29 -0.63
CA ILE A 103 -20.58 18.93 -0.51
C ILE A 103 -21.73 18.00 -0.16
N GLN A 104 -22.17 17.16 -1.10
CA GLN A 104 -23.26 16.22 -0.87
C GLN A 104 -22.87 15.05 0.04
N ASN A 105 -21.65 14.53 -0.12
CA ASN A 105 -21.11 13.45 0.68
C ASN A 105 -19.61 13.68 0.87
N TYR A 106 -19.17 13.85 2.13
CA TYR A 106 -17.78 14.20 2.42
C TYR A 106 -16.82 13.03 2.21
N PHE A 107 -17.24 11.78 2.49
CA PHE A 107 -16.45 10.59 2.17
C PHE A 107 -16.14 10.50 0.67
N LYS A 108 -17.17 10.68 -0.16
CA LYS A 108 -17.00 10.70 -1.62
C LYS A 108 -16.13 11.88 -2.07
N HIS A 109 -16.36 13.06 -1.51
CA HIS A 109 -15.58 14.26 -1.81
C HIS A 109 -14.07 14.05 -1.56
N ILE A 110 -13.70 13.43 -0.45
CA ILE A 110 -12.29 13.11 -0.14
C ILE A 110 -11.79 11.97 -1.02
N SER A 111 -12.60 10.93 -1.25
CA SER A 111 -12.23 9.82 -2.14
C SER A 111 -11.89 10.29 -3.56
N ASP A 112 -12.66 11.25 -4.09
CA ASP A 112 -12.47 11.80 -5.43
C ASP A 112 -11.36 12.88 -5.46
N SER A 113 -10.93 13.37 -4.31
CA SER A 113 -9.89 14.40 -4.19
C SER A 113 -8.53 13.89 -4.66
N LYS A 114 -7.78 14.72 -5.38
CA LYS A 114 -6.40 14.44 -5.78
C LYS A 114 -5.37 14.78 -4.70
N LEU A 115 -5.76 15.51 -3.66
CA LEU A 115 -4.83 16.08 -2.68
C LEU A 115 -4.85 15.35 -1.34
N TRP A 116 -5.99 14.76 -0.94
CA TRP A 116 -6.21 14.25 0.40
C TRP A 116 -6.41 12.76 0.42
N ASP A 117 -5.83 12.10 1.42
CA ASP A 117 -6.04 10.67 1.64
C ASP A 117 -7.34 10.44 2.41
N LEU A 118 -8.06 9.39 2.03
CA LEU A 118 -9.33 9.02 2.65
C LEU A 118 -9.15 8.50 4.08
N ALA A 119 -8.09 7.73 4.30
CA ALA A 119 -7.74 7.15 5.59
C ALA A 119 -6.23 6.88 5.66
N CYS A 120 -5.75 6.51 6.84
CA CYS A 120 -4.38 6.05 7.07
C CYS A 120 -4.40 4.69 7.77
N GLU A 121 -3.38 3.89 7.53
CA GLU A 121 -3.18 2.60 8.17
C GLU A 121 -1.86 2.60 8.95
N PHE A 122 -1.90 2.17 10.20
CA PHE A 122 -0.72 1.81 10.99
C PHE A 122 -0.60 0.30 11.07
N ILE A 123 0.61 -0.20 10.90
CA ILE A 123 0.94 -1.59 11.14
C ILE A 123 1.93 -1.63 12.30
N ILE A 124 1.61 -2.40 13.35
CA ILE A 124 2.42 -2.56 14.54
C ILE A 124 2.80 -4.02 14.69
N GLU A 125 4.09 -4.27 14.89
CA GLU A 125 4.66 -5.58 15.13
C GLU A 125 5.66 -5.51 16.29
N LEU A 126 5.61 -6.51 17.18
CA LEU A 126 6.58 -6.73 18.25
C LEU A 126 7.18 -8.14 18.14
N GLY A 127 8.49 -8.22 18.23
CA GLY A 127 9.22 -9.46 17.95
C GLY A 127 9.40 -9.66 16.43
N ASP A 128 10.48 -10.29 16.07
CA ASP A 128 10.76 -10.70 14.71
C ASP A 128 10.36 -12.18 14.48
N MET A 129 10.50 -12.64 13.26
CA MET A 129 10.17 -14.02 12.91
C MET A 129 10.98 -15.03 13.72
N ASP A 130 12.25 -14.70 14.07
CA ASP A 130 13.10 -15.60 14.82
C ASP A 130 12.58 -15.75 16.27
N PHE A 131 12.07 -14.67 16.85
CA PHE A 131 11.43 -14.71 18.16
C PHE A 131 10.14 -15.54 18.17
N TRP A 132 9.29 -15.37 17.16
CA TRP A 132 8.00 -16.05 17.10
C TRP A 132 8.06 -17.49 16.59
N ASN A 133 9.18 -17.88 15.96
CA ASN A 133 9.36 -19.23 15.46
C ASN A 133 9.39 -20.24 16.61
N GLY A 134 8.56 -21.27 16.53
CA GLY A 134 8.43 -22.31 17.56
C GLY A 134 7.56 -21.93 18.76
N LYS A 135 7.01 -20.72 18.84
CA LYS A 135 6.00 -20.37 19.84
C LYS A 135 4.65 -20.97 19.44
N ASN A 136 3.96 -21.60 20.40
CA ASN A 136 2.63 -22.19 20.16
C ASN A 136 1.55 -21.09 20.01
N ASP A 137 0.38 -21.49 19.54
CA ASP A 137 -0.72 -20.57 19.29
C ASP A 137 -1.22 -19.87 20.58
N GLU A 138 -1.27 -20.57 21.69
CA GLU A 138 -1.69 -20.01 22.99
C GLU A 138 -0.75 -18.86 23.41
N TYR A 139 0.55 -19.07 23.32
CA TYR A 139 1.53 -18.03 23.60
C TYR A 139 1.37 -16.84 22.65
N ARG A 140 1.19 -17.10 21.36
CA ARG A 140 1.02 -16.05 20.33
C ARG A 140 -0.26 -15.25 20.54
N LEU A 141 -1.37 -15.89 20.91
CA LEU A 141 -2.68 -15.25 21.09
C LEU A 141 -2.72 -14.28 22.27
N LYS A 142 -1.83 -14.38 23.25
CA LYS A 142 -1.67 -13.36 24.31
C LYS A 142 -1.38 -11.97 23.75
N MET A 143 -0.83 -11.88 22.52
CA MET A 143 -0.66 -10.59 21.84
C MET A 143 -1.97 -9.84 21.59
N ILE A 144 -3.13 -10.50 21.62
CA ILE A 144 -4.43 -9.84 21.47
C ILE A 144 -4.58 -8.74 22.52
N ASP A 145 -4.23 -9.02 23.78
CA ASP A 145 -4.36 -8.05 24.86
C ASP A 145 -3.33 -6.92 24.73
N VAL A 146 -2.11 -7.23 24.29
CA VAL A 146 -1.11 -6.21 23.96
C VAL A 146 -1.59 -5.30 22.82
N PHE A 147 -2.18 -5.87 21.79
CA PHE A 147 -2.71 -5.11 20.65
C PHE A 147 -3.92 -4.25 20.99
N LYS A 148 -4.82 -4.72 21.89
CA LYS A 148 -5.91 -3.88 22.43
C LYS A 148 -5.35 -2.62 23.05
N GLU A 149 -4.38 -2.77 23.95
CA GLU A 149 -3.74 -1.63 24.60
C GLU A 149 -3.01 -0.73 23.61
N GLN A 150 -2.39 -1.28 22.57
CA GLN A 150 -1.75 -0.47 21.52
C GLN A 150 -2.76 0.39 20.76
N VAL A 151 -4.00 -0.09 20.53
CA VAL A 151 -5.07 0.71 19.94
C VAL A 151 -5.48 1.85 20.87
N GLU A 152 -5.65 1.56 22.16
CA GLU A 152 -6.01 2.56 23.18
C GLU A 152 -4.88 3.61 23.34
N ASP A 153 -3.64 3.15 23.40
CA ASP A 153 -2.47 4.03 23.49
C ASP A 153 -2.36 4.94 22.27
N LEU A 154 -2.59 4.43 21.07
CA LEU A 154 -2.57 5.23 19.84
C LEU A 154 -3.64 6.34 19.89
N GLN A 155 -4.87 6.01 20.31
CA GLN A 155 -5.96 6.97 20.45
C GLN A 155 -5.66 8.01 21.55
N ARG A 156 -5.03 7.60 22.65
CA ARG A 156 -4.62 8.49 23.74
C ARG A 156 -3.47 9.42 23.35
N ILE A 157 -2.47 8.90 22.60
CA ILE A 157 -1.28 9.66 22.19
C ILE A 157 -1.61 10.63 21.05
N VAL A 158 -2.48 10.21 20.12
CA VAL A 158 -2.91 11.01 18.98
C VAL A 158 -4.45 11.06 18.93
N PRO A 159 -5.12 11.84 19.80
CA PRO A 159 -6.58 11.92 19.83
C PRO A 159 -7.21 12.42 18.53
N ALA A 160 -6.43 13.12 17.73
CA ALA A 160 -6.82 13.60 16.40
C ALA A 160 -6.85 12.50 15.34
N PHE A 161 -6.27 11.32 15.61
CA PHE A 161 -6.40 10.15 14.76
C PHE A 161 -7.56 9.29 15.26
N LYS A 162 -8.68 9.32 14.54
CA LYS A 162 -9.86 8.55 14.88
C LYS A 162 -9.76 7.15 14.30
N VAL A 163 -9.63 6.15 15.15
CA VAL A 163 -9.58 4.75 14.73
C VAL A 163 -10.96 4.30 14.25
N ALA A 164 -11.03 3.72 13.07
CA ALA A 164 -12.24 3.13 12.51
C ALA A 164 -12.27 1.61 12.70
N ASN A 165 -11.12 0.95 12.45
CA ASN A 165 -11.01 -0.50 12.53
C ASN A 165 -9.59 -0.90 12.91
N ALA A 166 -9.47 -1.98 13.69
CA ALA A 166 -8.19 -2.58 14.01
C ALA A 166 -8.31 -4.11 14.00
N THR A 167 -7.45 -4.76 13.21
CA THR A 167 -7.47 -6.21 12.99
C THR A 167 -6.08 -6.80 13.22
N ALA A 168 -5.98 -7.78 14.11
CA ALA A 168 -4.74 -8.50 14.40
C ALA A 168 -4.64 -9.77 13.56
N HIS A 169 -3.46 -10.00 12.97
CA HIS A 169 -3.14 -11.15 12.14
C HIS A 169 -2.22 -12.12 12.89
N PHE A 170 -2.64 -13.39 12.94
CA PHE A 170 -1.89 -14.51 13.50
C PHE A 170 -1.70 -15.65 12.49
N ASP A 171 -2.13 -15.45 11.25
CA ASP A 171 -1.96 -16.38 10.13
C ASP A 171 -0.55 -16.30 9.52
N GLU A 172 0.19 -15.24 9.82
CA GLU A 172 1.58 -15.05 9.44
C GLU A 172 2.53 -15.45 10.60
N VAL A 173 3.83 -15.56 10.31
CA VAL A 173 4.83 -16.02 11.31
C VAL A 173 4.91 -15.06 12.50
N SER A 174 4.96 -13.76 12.24
CA SER A 174 4.99 -12.73 13.27
C SER A 174 3.59 -12.13 13.45
N PRO A 175 3.00 -12.18 14.66
CA PRO A 175 1.77 -11.48 14.96
C PRO A 175 1.91 -9.97 14.74
N HIS A 176 0.95 -9.38 14.06
CA HIS A 176 0.92 -7.94 13.82
C HIS A 176 -0.51 -7.42 13.77
N ILE A 177 -0.68 -6.12 13.98
CA ILE A 177 -1.99 -5.47 13.94
C ILE A 177 -2.03 -4.38 12.87
N HIS A 178 -3.12 -4.37 12.12
CA HIS A 178 -3.50 -3.33 11.17
C HIS A 178 -4.51 -2.39 11.83
N ILE A 179 -4.19 -1.11 11.96
CA ILE A 179 -5.06 -0.09 12.55
C ILE A 179 -5.39 0.95 11.50
N VAL A 180 -6.63 1.00 11.05
CA VAL A 180 -7.10 1.96 10.05
C VAL A 180 -7.93 3.04 10.72
N GLY A 181 -7.64 4.30 10.39
CA GLY A 181 -8.35 5.44 10.94
C GLY A 181 -8.22 6.70 10.07
N VAL A 182 -8.86 7.76 10.52
CA VAL A 182 -8.93 9.05 9.83
C VAL A 182 -8.31 10.13 10.70
N PRO A 183 -7.30 10.87 10.20
CA PRO A 183 -6.76 12.03 10.91
C PRO A 183 -7.68 13.24 10.74
N VAL A 184 -8.27 13.69 11.84
CA VAL A 184 -9.29 14.76 11.91
C VAL A 184 -8.68 16.04 12.48
N SER A 185 -8.80 17.14 11.77
CA SER A 185 -8.45 18.47 12.26
C SER A 185 -9.71 19.31 12.50
N ASP A 186 -9.79 19.91 13.67
CA ASP A 186 -10.82 20.88 14.04
C ASP A 186 -10.39 22.32 13.76
N ASP A 187 -11.35 23.25 13.81
CA ASP A 187 -11.14 24.70 13.72
C ASP A 187 -10.37 25.19 12.48
N ASN A 188 -10.65 24.56 11.33
CA ASN A 188 -10.08 25.01 10.07
C ASN A 188 -10.72 26.34 9.63
N LYS A 189 -9.87 27.32 9.26
CA LYS A 189 -10.31 28.66 8.83
C LYS A 189 -10.95 28.67 7.44
N ARG A 190 -10.64 27.67 6.59
CA ARG A 190 -11.15 27.56 5.21
C ARG A 190 -11.80 26.19 5.01
N GLY A 191 -12.88 26.14 4.26
CA GLY A 191 -13.66 24.93 4.02
C GLY A 191 -14.56 24.59 5.21
N MET A 192 -14.71 23.31 5.46
CA MET A 192 -15.44 22.81 6.63
C MET A 192 -14.64 23.07 7.92
N LYS A 193 -15.32 23.24 9.06
CA LYS A 193 -14.69 23.41 10.36
C LYS A 193 -13.86 22.18 10.74
N LYS A 194 -14.42 20.99 10.61
CA LYS A 194 -13.74 19.71 10.72
C LYS A 194 -13.36 19.18 9.34
N GLN A 195 -12.11 18.75 9.15
CA GLN A 195 -11.61 18.22 7.88
C GLN A 195 -10.61 17.10 8.12
N VAL A 196 -10.45 16.23 7.12
CA VAL A 196 -9.32 15.29 7.07
C VAL A 196 -8.02 16.07 6.90
N ALA A 197 -7.01 15.79 7.73
CA ALA A 197 -5.78 16.58 7.76
C ALA A 197 -4.54 15.75 8.12
N LYS A 198 -4.18 14.76 7.29
CA LYS A 198 -3.05 13.87 7.54
C LYS A 198 -1.74 14.61 7.78
N SER A 199 -1.36 15.52 6.89
CA SER A 199 -0.10 16.24 6.96
C SER A 199 0.01 17.22 8.14
N LYS A 200 -1.14 17.68 8.67
CA LYS A 200 -1.18 18.56 9.84
C LYS A 200 -0.96 17.78 11.14
N ILE A 201 -1.46 16.54 11.21
CA ILE A 201 -1.40 15.70 12.40
C ILE A 201 -0.11 14.88 12.42
N PHE A 202 0.25 14.30 11.30
CA PHE A 202 1.43 13.46 11.16
C PHE A 202 2.56 14.21 10.47
N THR A 203 3.28 15.04 11.24
CA THR A 203 4.54 15.65 10.83
C THR A 203 5.69 14.69 11.12
N LYS A 204 6.89 14.99 10.63
CA LYS A 204 8.08 14.18 10.92
C LYS A 204 8.36 14.12 12.43
N GLU A 205 8.20 15.23 13.11
CA GLU A 205 8.42 15.37 14.55
C GLU A 205 7.38 14.56 15.33
N SER A 206 6.07 14.76 15.04
CA SER A 206 4.99 14.07 15.74
C SER A 206 5.06 12.55 15.57
N LEU A 207 5.55 12.08 14.44
CA LEU A 207 5.74 10.64 14.23
C LEU A 207 6.94 10.07 14.95
N THR A 208 8.03 10.81 15.04
CA THR A 208 9.19 10.37 15.83
C THR A 208 8.77 10.22 17.29
N GLU A 209 8.04 11.20 17.80
CA GLU A 209 7.49 11.18 19.16
C GLU A 209 6.47 10.03 19.34
N LEU A 210 5.59 9.83 18.37
CA LEU A 210 4.63 8.73 18.37
C LEU A 210 5.34 7.38 18.44
N GLN A 211 6.35 7.16 17.58
CA GLN A 211 7.13 5.92 17.61
C GLN A 211 7.77 5.66 18.96
N ASP A 212 8.33 6.68 19.61
CA ASP A 212 8.97 6.52 20.91
C ASP A 212 7.98 6.18 22.01
N LYS A 213 6.83 6.87 22.03
CA LYS A 213 5.77 6.60 23.00
C LYS A 213 5.17 5.22 22.79
N MET A 214 4.81 4.86 21.57
CA MET A 214 4.21 3.56 21.24
C MET A 214 5.15 2.39 21.55
N ARG A 215 6.46 2.50 21.23
CA ARG A 215 7.47 1.50 21.62
C ARG A 215 7.47 1.24 23.12
N ASN A 216 7.51 2.32 23.90
CA ASN A 216 7.58 2.23 25.36
C ASN A 216 6.28 1.65 25.97
N CYS A 217 5.13 1.99 25.40
CA CYS A 217 3.85 1.41 25.81
C CYS A 217 3.80 -0.08 25.45
N CYS A 218 4.19 -0.45 24.22
CA CYS A 218 4.13 -1.82 23.73
C CYS A 218 4.95 -2.79 24.59
N ILE A 219 6.21 -2.45 24.89
CA ILE A 219 7.07 -3.36 25.71
C ILE A 219 6.56 -3.48 27.15
N LYS A 220 6.00 -2.43 27.73
CA LYS A 220 5.39 -2.48 29.06
C LYS A 220 4.16 -3.39 29.08
N SER A 221 3.27 -3.26 28.09
CA SER A 221 2.10 -4.11 27.94
C SER A 221 2.49 -5.56 27.73
N PHE A 222 3.49 -5.80 26.83
CA PHE A 222 4.01 -7.12 26.57
C PHE A 222 4.57 -7.78 27.84
N ASN A 223 5.46 -7.09 28.56
CA ASN A 223 6.08 -7.63 29.75
C ASN A 223 5.07 -7.97 30.83
N ARG A 224 4.00 -7.15 30.97
CA ARG A 224 2.91 -7.42 31.91
C ARG A 224 2.06 -8.62 31.50
N VAL A 225 1.65 -8.69 30.22
CA VAL A 225 0.78 -9.76 29.71
C VAL A 225 1.49 -11.12 29.67
N TYR A 226 2.79 -11.12 29.36
CA TYR A 226 3.59 -12.33 29.27
C TYR A 226 4.35 -12.66 30.55
N GLU A 227 4.25 -11.81 31.60
CA GLU A 227 5.00 -11.94 32.87
C GLU A 227 6.51 -12.07 32.63
N GLN A 228 7.04 -11.22 31.72
CA GLN A 228 8.44 -11.23 31.30
C GLN A 228 9.10 -9.88 31.55
N ASN A 229 10.42 -9.82 31.34
CA ASN A 229 11.21 -8.58 31.47
C ASN A 229 12.11 -8.40 30.24
N TYR A 230 11.51 -8.34 29.06
CA TYR A 230 12.22 -8.09 27.81
C TYR A 230 12.52 -6.60 27.63
N GLN A 231 13.56 -6.32 26.85
CA GLN A 231 13.88 -4.96 26.40
C GLN A 231 13.70 -4.84 24.89
N LEU A 232 13.58 -3.62 24.40
CA LEU A 232 13.53 -3.38 22.96
C LEU A 232 14.94 -3.19 22.40
N LYS A 233 15.22 -3.83 21.27
CA LYS A 233 16.43 -3.58 20.48
C LYS A 233 16.60 -2.09 20.23
N GLN A 234 17.83 -1.58 20.29
CA GLN A 234 18.11 -0.17 20.04
C GLN A 234 17.65 0.24 18.64
N LYS A 235 17.14 1.48 18.53
CA LYS A 235 16.79 2.05 17.23
C LYS A 235 18.03 2.16 16.36
N GLN A 236 17.97 1.57 15.19
CA GLN A 236 19.01 1.75 14.18
C GLN A 236 18.84 3.11 13.48
N LYS A 237 19.94 3.83 13.32
CA LYS A 237 19.96 5.06 12.51
C LYS A 237 19.83 4.68 11.03
N GLY A 238 18.85 5.24 10.35
CA GLY A 238 18.64 5.03 8.92
C GLY A 238 17.22 4.61 8.60
N ARG A 239 16.94 4.52 7.33
CA ARG A 239 15.66 4.04 6.82
C ARG A 239 15.71 2.52 6.72
N ASN A 240 14.88 1.83 7.46
CA ASN A 240 14.67 0.40 7.21
C ASN A 240 14.11 0.24 5.79
N GLN A 241 14.82 -0.55 4.97
CA GLN A 241 14.29 -0.96 3.68
C GLN A 241 13.46 -2.22 3.93
N ASP A 242 12.21 -2.18 3.54
CA ASP A 242 11.37 -3.38 3.55
C ASP A 242 11.96 -4.39 2.56
N ILE A 243 12.37 -5.54 3.08
CA ILE A 243 12.88 -6.64 2.28
C ILE A 243 11.69 -7.51 1.89
N ASN A 244 11.59 -7.82 0.59
CA ASN A 244 10.52 -8.68 0.11
C ASN A 244 10.65 -10.06 0.76
N VAL A 245 9.53 -10.67 1.13
CA VAL A 245 9.48 -12.03 1.71
C VAL A 245 10.23 -13.05 0.84
N LYS A 246 10.22 -12.88 -0.49
CA LYS A 246 10.98 -13.73 -1.42
C LYS A 246 12.50 -13.60 -1.25
N ASP A 247 12.98 -12.41 -0.86
CA ASP A 247 14.41 -12.11 -0.74
C ASP A 247 14.92 -12.31 0.70
N MET A 248 14.04 -12.61 1.66
CA MET A 248 14.38 -12.82 3.08
C MET A 248 15.35 -13.98 3.30
N GLY A 249 15.25 -15.03 2.49
CA GLY A 249 16.17 -16.19 2.56
C GLY A 249 17.61 -15.81 2.24
N ASP A 250 17.80 -15.03 1.19
CA ASP A 250 19.13 -14.58 0.76
C ASP A 250 19.68 -13.48 1.67
N TYR A 251 18.82 -12.56 2.14
CA TYR A 251 19.19 -11.59 3.17
C TYR A 251 19.74 -12.26 4.43
N ARG A 252 19.10 -13.33 4.93
CA ARG A 252 19.58 -14.07 6.10
C ARG A 252 20.93 -14.72 5.88
N LYS A 253 21.15 -15.33 4.70
CA LYS A 253 22.44 -15.92 4.33
C LYS A 253 23.54 -14.86 4.34
N ILE A 254 23.28 -13.72 3.72
CA ILE A 254 24.21 -12.60 3.64
C ILE A 254 24.50 -12.03 5.04
N LYS A 255 23.47 -11.81 5.87
CA LYS A 255 23.62 -11.32 7.24
C LYS A 255 24.46 -12.27 8.09
N LYS A 256 24.23 -13.58 7.99
CA LYS A 256 25.03 -14.60 8.68
C LYS A 256 26.48 -14.65 8.21
N GLN A 257 26.72 -14.47 6.91
CA GLN A 257 28.05 -14.38 6.35
C GLN A 257 28.77 -13.11 6.79
N LEU A 258 28.07 -11.96 6.83
CA LEU A 258 28.60 -10.68 7.30
C LEU A 258 29.03 -10.77 8.76
N ALA A 259 28.17 -11.28 9.66
CA ALA A 259 28.48 -11.45 11.07
C ALA A 259 29.71 -12.35 11.28
N LYS A 260 29.85 -13.45 10.53
CA LYS A 260 31.05 -14.31 10.58
C LYS A 260 32.31 -13.58 10.10
N LYS A 261 32.19 -12.70 9.11
CA LYS A 261 33.32 -11.91 8.61
C LYS A 261 33.71 -10.80 9.59
N GLU A 262 32.76 -10.15 10.23
CA GLU A 262 33.00 -9.15 11.27
C GLU A 262 33.72 -9.76 12.46
N GLN A 263 33.30 -10.96 12.92
CA GLN A 263 33.96 -11.69 13.99
C GLN A 263 35.41 -12.01 13.63
N LYS A 264 35.67 -12.54 12.42
CA LYS A 264 37.04 -12.84 11.96
C LYS A 264 37.91 -11.57 11.85
N LEU A 265 37.33 -10.45 11.41
CA LEU A 265 38.03 -9.16 11.34
C LEU A 265 38.40 -8.66 12.75
N GLN A 266 37.49 -8.80 13.70
CA GLN A 266 37.73 -8.42 15.09
C GLN A 266 38.81 -9.28 15.75
N GLU A 267 38.80 -10.60 15.48
CA GLU A 267 39.85 -11.52 15.91
C GLU A 267 41.24 -11.16 15.31
N ALA A 268 41.26 -10.84 14.00
CA ALA A 268 42.51 -10.43 13.32
C ALA A 268 43.03 -9.09 13.86
N ASN A 269 42.15 -8.11 14.11
CA ASN A 269 42.55 -6.83 14.72
C ASN A 269 43.09 -6.98 16.13
N ASN A 270 42.51 -7.88 16.94
CA ASN A 270 43.00 -8.17 18.26
C ASN A 270 44.40 -8.84 18.20
N GLN A 271 44.61 -9.80 17.29
CA GLN A 271 45.88 -10.42 17.06
C GLN A 271 46.97 -9.45 16.61
N THR A 272 46.60 -8.50 15.73
CA THR A 272 47.52 -7.43 15.28
C THR A 272 47.96 -6.55 16.44
N LYS A 273 47.04 -6.14 17.33
CA LYS A 273 47.37 -5.33 18.52
C LYS A 273 48.33 -6.07 19.48
N ILE A 274 48.11 -7.39 19.68
CA ILE A 274 49.01 -8.23 20.52
C ILE A 274 50.39 -8.27 19.88
N LEU A 275 50.49 -8.41 18.57
CA LEU A 275 51.75 -8.42 17.84
C LEU A 275 52.50 -7.11 17.93
N ASP A 276 51.79 -5.95 17.76
CA ASP A 276 52.40 -4.65 17.86
C ASP A 276 52.99 -4.40 19.26
N ASN A 277 52.28 -4.80 20.33
CA ASN A 277 52.80 -4.67 21.70
C ASN A 277 54.02 -5.56 21.91
N ALA A 278 53.94 -6.83 21.52
CA ALA A 278 55.06 -7.76 21.66
C ALA A 278 56.28 -7.36 20.80
N SER A 279 56.07 -6.76 19.64
CA SER A 279 57.14 -6.19 18.79
C SER A 279 57.88 -5.04 19.49
N ASN A 280 57.14 -4.13 20.16
CA ASN A 280 57.72 -3.03 20.90
C ASN A 280 58.56 -3.55 22.09
N ASP A 281 58.08 -4.57 22.80
CA ASP A 281 58.83 -5.20 23.90
C ASP A 281 60.14 -5.80 23.42
N VAL A 282 60.09 -6.59 22.31
CA VAL A 282 61.31 -7.19 21.71
C VAL A 282 62.29 -6.10 21.25
N THR A 283 61.79 -5.04 20.60
CA THR A 283 62.64 -3.93 20.16
C THR A 283 63.34 -3.28 21.36
N THR A 284 62.61 -3.03 22.44
CA THR A 284 63.16 -2.43 23.66
C THR A 284 64.23 -3.37 24.29
N ILE A 285 64.03 -4.70 24.27
CA ILE A 285 65.02 -5.67 24.74
C ILE A 285 66.28 -5.60 23.89
N LEU A 286 66.17 -5.59 22.57
CA LEU A 286 67.28 -5.58 21.62
C LEU A 286 68.12 -4.27 21.74
N ASP A 287 67.45 -3.10 21.90
CA ASP A 287 68.11 -1.83 22.04
C ASP A 287 68.89 -1.70 23.38
N ASN A 288 68.49 -2.44 24.39
CA ASN A 288 69.10 -2.42 25.70
C ASN A 288 70.12 -3.54 25.95
N LEU A 289 70.48 -4.32 24.91
CA LEU A 289 71.49 -5.38 25.07
C LEU A 289 72.85 -4.82 25.41
N LYS A 290 73.51 -5.48 26.38
CA LYS A 290 74.87 -5.11 26.84
C LYS A 290 75.87 -6.08 26.28
N GLN A 291 77.03 -5.57 25.84
CA GLN A 291 78.13 -6.39 25.38
C GLN A 291 78.78 -7.17 26.56
N SER A 292 79.14 -8.44 26.34
CA SER A 292 79.83 -9.27 27.35
C SER A 292 81.21 -8.68 27.63
N LYS A 293 81.56 -8.65 28.94
CA LYS A 293 82.88 -8.19 29.38
C LYS A 293 84.00 -9.20 29.02
N PHE A 294 83.64 -10.47 28.82
CA PHE A 294 84.57 -11.59 28.54
C PHE A 294 84.76 -11.87 27.05
N ASN A 295 83.77 -11.59 26.24
CA ASN A 295 83.85 -11.77 24.78
C ASN A 295 83.08 -10.66 24.12
N LYS A 296 83.77 -9.78 23.43
CA LYS A 296 83.19 -8.60 22.76
C LYS A 296 82.27 -8.94 21.61
N ASN A 297 82.28 -10.18 21.09
CA ASN A 297 81.40 -10.64 20.05
C ASN A 297 80.05 -11.15 20.60
N ASN A 298 79.91 -11.26 21.95
CA ASN A 298 78.66 -11.76 22.56
C ASN A 298 77.90 -10.63 23.25
N MET A 299 76.60 -10.65 23.09
CA MET A 299 75.67 -9.77 23.80
C MET A 299 75.04 -10.54 24.97
N LEU A 300 74.86 -9.87 26.09
CA LEU A 300 74.24 -10.46 27.30
C LEU A 300 72.76 -10.22 27.24
N ILE A 301 71.99 -11.29 27.37
CA ILE A 301 70.52 -11.27 27.46
C ILE A 301 70.10 -12.08 28.71
N SER A 302 69.11 -11.60 29.45
CA SER A 302 68.53 -12.32 30.57
C SER A 302 67.67 -13.50 30.10
N SER A 303 67.53 -14.53 30.92
CA SER A 303 66.65 -15.67 30.59
C SER A 303 65.20 -15.25 30.37
N GLU A 304 64.75 -14.25 31.11
CA GLU A 304 63.40 -13.69 31.01
C GLU A 304 63.20 -13.01 29.65
N ASN A 305 64.18 -12.22 29.19
CA ASN A 305 64.16 -11.58 27.88
C ASN A 305 64.21 -12.58 26.70
N VAL A 306 64.88 -13.74 26.90
CA VAL A 306 64.89 -14.82 25.91
C VAL A 306 63.52 -15.43 25.78
N GLU A 307 62.75 -15.58 26.86
CA GLU A 307 61.37 -16.08 26.84
C GLU A 307 60.46 -15.13 26.10
N ILE A 308 60.52 -13.82 26.37
CA ILE A 308 59.74 -12.80 25.65
C ILE A 308 60.00 -12.87 24.14
N ILE A 309 61.25 -13.01 23.70
CA ILE A 309 61.60 -13.15 22.29
C ILE A 309 61.07 -14.43 21.70
N LYS A 310 61.07 -15.56 22.44
CA LYS A 310 60.49 -16.81 21.99
C LYS A 310 58.95 -16.70 21.82
N ASP A 311 58.27 -16.10 22.78
CA ASP A 311 56.83 -15.90 22.74
C ASP A 311 56.41 -14.98 21.55
N TYR A 312 57.21 -13.97 21.29
CA TYR A 312 57.04 -13.13 20.09
C TYR A 312 57.19 -13.95 18.80
N ALA A 313 58.27 -14.77 18.69
CA ALA A 313 58.49 -15.61 17.51
C ALA A 313 57.36 -16.63 17.29
N GLU A 314 56.82 -17.20 18.38
CA GLU A 314 55.66 -18.09 18.32
C GLU A 314 54.37 -17.37 17.93
N SER A 315 54.17 -16.17 18.43
CA SER A 315 53.03 -15.30 18.03
C SER A 315 53.11 -14.96 16.56
N VAL A 316 54.27 -14.56 16.02
CA VAL A 316 54.49 -14.32 14.59
C VAL A 316 54.19 -15.59 13.75
N LYS A 317 54.62 -16.77 14.20
CA LYS A 317 54.33 -18.03 13.53
C LYS A 317 52.84 -18.36 13.48
N ASN A 318 52.11 -18.07 14.56
CA ASN A 318 50.66 -18.28 14.61
C ASN A 318 49.92 -17.30 13.73
N ILE A 319 50.35 -16.04 13.64
CA ILE A 319 49.78 -15.05 12.73
C ILE A 319 50.09 -15.39 11.29
N ALA A 320 51.29 -15.91 10.97
CA ALA A 320 51.58 -16.37 9.62
C ALA A 320 50.66 -17.51 9.14
N LYS A 321 50.18 -18.37 10.08
CA LYS A 321 49.11 -19.36 9.78
C LYS A 321 47.75 -18.69 9.55
N THR A 322 47.44 -17.62 10.29
CA THR A 322 46.20 -16.87 10.15
C THR A 322 46.20 -16.06 8.86
N ILE A 323 47.33 -15.54 8.38
CA ILE A 323 47.46 -14.80 7.10
C ILE A 323 47.24 -15.75 5.92
N ARG A 324 47.54 -17.04 5.98
CA ARG A 324 47.09 -18.01 4.95
C ARG A 324 45.58 -18.04 4.81
N ASN A 325 44.85 -17.87 5.91
CA ASN A 325 43.39 -17.77 5.90
C ASN A 325 42.91 -16.39 5.40
N VAL A 326 43.74 -15.36 5.39
CA VAL A 326 43.41 -14.01 4.81
C VAL A 326 43.45 -14.04 3.28
N ASN A 327 44.30 -14.89 2.67
CA ASN A 327 44.25 -15.12 1.22
C ASN A 327 42.92 -15.79 0.82
N ASP A 328 42.41 -16.73 1.62
CA ASP A 328 41.06 -17.28 1.43
C ASP A 328 39.98 -16.23 1.66
N LEU A 329 40.19 -15.25 2.56
CA LEU A 329 39.33 -14.13 2.79
C LEU A 329 39.33 -13.16 1.58
N ASN A 330 40.49 -12.88 0.99
CA ASN A 330 40.63 -12.05 -0.20
C ASN A 330 39.98 -12.72 -1.45
N MET A 331 40.09 -14.03 -1.60
CA MET A 331 39.36 -14.78 -2.61
C MET A 331 37.84 -14.68 -2.37
N ALA A 332 37.37 -14.88 -1.13
CA ALA A 332 35.96 -14.75 -0.78
C ALA A 332 35.42 -13.31 -0.97
N ILE A 333 36.25 -12.29 -0.78
CA ILE A 333 35.89 -10.88 -1.08
C ILE A 333 35.76 -10.68 -2.60
N ARG A 334 36.69 -11.21 -3.40
CA ARG A 334 36.61 -11.15 -4.87
C ARG A 334 35.38 -11.89 -5.40
N ASP A 335 35.06 -13.05 -4.87
CA ASP A 335 33.85 -13.81 -5.23
C ASP A 335 32.56 -13.03 -4.86
N PHE A 336 32.60 -12.32 -3.74
CA PHE A 336 31.49 -11.45 -3.31
C PHE A 336 31.38 -10.20 -4.22
N GLU A 337 32.50 -9.56 -4.58
CA GLU A 337 32.51 -8.44 -5.50
C GLU A 337 32.01 -8.85 -6.90
N HIS A 338 32.39 -10.07 -7.36
CA HIS A 338 31.92 -10.65 -8.61
C HIS A 338 30.40 -10.90 -8.56
N SER A 339 29.89 -11.56 -7.53
CA SER A 339 28.44 -11.78 -7.36
C SER A 339 27.66 -10.48 -7.14
N ALA A 340 28.23 -9.49 -6.46
CA ALA A 340 27.63 -8.16 -6.34
C ALA A 340 27.59 -7.41 -7.67
N PHE A 341 28.58 -7.64 -8.54
CA PHE A 341 28.61 -7.09 -9.88
C PHE A 341 27.54 -7.74 -10.77
N GLU A 342 27.39 -9.07 -10.73
CA GLU A 342 26.34 -9.80 -11.45
C GLU A 342 24.93 -9.33 -11.04
N VAL A 343 24.67 -9.22 -9.73
CA VAL A 343 23.40 -8.69 -9.21
C VAL A 343 23.16 -7.24 -9.64
N ARG A 344 24.22 -6.41 -9.74
CA ARG A 344 24.09 -5.05 -10.28
C ARG A 344 23.75 -5.03 -11.76
N GLN A 345 24.34 -5.93 -12.55
CA GLN A 345 24.01 -6.08 -13.97
C GLN A 345 22.56 -6.55 -14.17
N GLU A 346 22.14 -7.56 -13.42
CA GLU A 346 20.77 -8.07 -13.45
C GLU A 346 19.76 -6.98 -13.04
N ASN A 347 20.04 -6.24 -11.96
CA ASN A 347 19.22 -5.09 -11.57
C ASN A 347 19.15 -3.98 -12.61
N SER A 348 20.25 -3.76 -13.36
CA SER A 348 20.28 -2.80 -14.47
C SER A 348 19.42 -3.27 -15.64
N SER A 349 19.50 -4.55 -15.98
CA SER A 349 18.67 -5.18 -17.02
C SER A 349 17.19 -5.15 -16.65
N LEU A 350 16.85 -5.52 -15.40
CA LEU A 350 15.47 -5.46 -14.89
C LEU A 350 14.91 -4.03 -14.84
N LYS A 351 15.74 -3.04 -14.53
CA LYS A 351 15.34 -1.62 -14.61
C LYS A 351 15.00 -1.21 -16.04
N TYR A 352 15.80 -1.65 -17.00
CA TYR A 352 15.55 -1.38 -18.42
C TYR A 352 14.26 -2.04 -18.91
N GLU A 353 14.03 -3.31 -18.53
CA GLU A 353 12.76 -4.01 -18.84
C GLU A 353 11.55 -3.30 -18.20
N LEU A 354 11.70 -2.84 -16.96
CA LEU A 354 10.66 -2.09 -16.27
C LEU A 354 10.31 -0.80 -17.02
N GLU A 355 11.32 -0.09 -17.50
CA GLU A 355 11.13 1.14 -18.27
C GLU A 355 10.42 0.88 -19.61
N LEU A 356 10.75 -0.24 -20.29
CA LEU A 356 10.06 -0.66 -21.51
C LEU A 356 8.58 -0.99 -21.24
N LYS A 357 8.30 -1.73 -20.16
CA LYS A 357 6.92 -2.04 -19.75
C LYS A 357 6.13 -0.80 -19.33
N ASP A 358 6.76 0.15 -18.67
CA ASP A 358 6.11 1.43 -18.33
C ASP A 358 5.76 2.24 -19.59
N LYS A 359 6.61 2.24 -20.62
CA LYS A 359 6.30 2.84 -21.92
C LYS A 359 5.12 2.15 -22.61
N GLU A 360 5.06 0.82 -22.57
CA GLU A 360 3.94 0.05 -23.11
C GLU A 360 2.64 0.29 -22.36
N ILE A 361 2.67 0.35 -21.03
CA ILE A 361 1.54 0.74 -20.19
C ILE A 361 1.05 2.14 -20.54
N GLY A 362 1.96 3.09 -20.77
CA GLY A 362 1.61 4.43 -21.23
C GLY A 362 0.88 4.44 -22.58
N ARG A 363 1.35 3.62 -23.52
CA ARG A 363 0.71 3.44 -24.83
C ARG A 363 -0.69 2.81 -24.71
N LEU A 364 -0.82 1.75 -23.92
CA LEU A 364 -2.11 1.09 -23.68
C LEU A 364 -3.11 2.02 -23.00
N LYS A 365 -2.69 2.82 -22.04
CA LYS A 365 -3.54 3.85 -21.40
C LYS A 365 -4.06 4.88 -22.41
N SER A 366 -3.22 5.30 -23.35
CA SER A 366 -3.64 6.19 -24.44
C SER A 366 -4.70 5.55 -25.34
N VAL A 367 -4.54 4.26 -25.66
CA VAL A 367 -5.53 3.50 -26.45
C VAL A 367 -6.85 3.34 -25.70
N ILE A 368 -6.79 3.04 -24.41
CA ILE A 368 -7.99 2.97 -23.54
C ILE A 368 -8.73 4.30 -23.54
N SER A 369 -8.02 5.41 -23.31
CA SER A 369 -8.65 6.75 -23.32
C SER A 369 -9.32 7.11 -24.66
N LYS A 370 -8.75 6.65 -25.79
CA LYS A 370 -9.39 6.82 -27.12
C LYS A 370 -10.65 5.97 -27.23
N LYS A 371 -10.64 4.74 -26.73
CA LYS A 371 -11.80 3.84 -26.72
C LYS A 371 -12.92 4.38 -25.82
N ASP A 372 -12.58 4.93 -24.65
CA ASP A 372 -13.55 5.54 -23.73
C ASP A 372 -14.31 6.69 -24.42
N LYS A 373 -13.58 7.57 -25.15
CA LYS A 373 -14.21 8.63 -25.94
C LYS A 373 -15.17 8.10 -27.02
N ILE A 374 -14.84 6.97 -27.64
CA ILE A 374 -15.73 6.33 -28.62
C ILE A 374 -16.97 5.76 -27.93
N ILE A 375 -16.79 5.13 -26.78
CA ILE A 375 -17.90 4.59 -25.97
C ILE A 375 -18.84 5.70 -25.55
N ASP A 376 -18.33 6.83 -25.05
CA ASP A 376 -19.14 7.99 -24.68
C ASP A 376 -19.95 8.52 -25.87
N LYS A 377 -19.32 8.61 -27.06
CA LYS A 377 -20.02 9.03 -28.30
C LYS A 377 -21.13 8.06 -28.68
N LEU A 378 -20.85 6.76 -28.64
CA LEU A 378 -21.84 5.73 -28.95
C LEU A 378 -22.99 5.70 -27.93
N GLN A 379 -22.72 5.98 -26.66
CA GLN A 379 -23.75 6.11 -25.63
C GLN A 379 -24.67 7.30 -25.91
N THR A 380 -24.11 8.44 -26.31
CA THR A 380 -24.86 9.65 -26.68
C THR A 380 -25.74 9.37 -27.88
N GLU A 381 -25.23 8.73 -28.94
CA GLU A 381 -26.00 8.35 -30.13
C GLU A 381 -27.11 7.35 -29.77
N LYS A 382 -26.85 6.39 -28.90
CA LYS A 382 -27.84 5.44 -28.41
C LYS A 382 -29.01 6.13 -27.69
N GLU A 383 -28.72 7.09 -26.82
CA GLU A 383 -29.77 7.82 -26.10
C GLU A 383 -30.60 8.69 -27.09
N SER A 384 -29.95 9.34 -28.06
CA SER A 384 -30.65 10.08 -29.14
C SER A 384 -31.59 9.15 -29.93
N LEU A 385 -31.10 7.97 -30.32
CA LEU A 385 -31.92 6.97 -31.02
C LEU A 385 -33.10 6.45 -30.19
N LYS A 386 -32.91 6.31 -28.87
CA LYS A 386 -34.01 5.94 -27.98
C LYS A 386 -35.09 7.01 -27.91
N GLU A 387 -34.69 8.30 -27.84
CA GLU A 387 -35.65 9.41 -27.85
C GLU A 387 -36.45 9.44 -29.16
N GLN A 388 -35.78 9.27 -30.31
CA GLN A 388 -36.44 9.19 -31.60
C GLN A 388 -37.43 8.00 -31.67
N LEU A 389 -37.00 6.84 -31.16
CA LEU A 389 -37.86 5.65 -31.07
C LEU A 389 -39.09 5.90 -30.19
N GLN A 390 -38.91 6.62 -29.08
CA GLN A 390 -40.00 6.93 -28.16
C GLN A 390 -41.01 7.91 -28.79
N LYS A 391 -40.51 8.92 -29.53
CA LYS A 391 -41.36 9.83 -30.33
C LYS A 391 -42.14 9.07 -31.39
N LEU A 392 -41.47 8.16 -32.10
CA LEU A 392 -42.12 7.31 -33.12
C LEU A 392 -43.21 6.40 -32.53
N LYS A 393 -42.93 5.77 -31.37
CA LYS A 393 -43.93 4.98 -30.64
C LYS A 393 -45.13 5.81 -30.19
N GLY A 394 -44.91 7.04 -29.71
CA GLY A 394 -45.97 7.98 -29.33
C GLY A 394 -46.84 8.35 -30.51
N PHE A 395 -46.23 8.60 -31.68
CA PHE A 395 -46.91 8.85 -32.93
C PHE A 395 -47.81 7.63 -33.33
N TRP A 396 -47.28 6.44 -33.35
CA TRP A 396 -48.03 5.23 -33.67
C TRP A 396 -49.22 4.99 -32.73
N HIS A 397 -49.09 5.22 -31.44
CA HIS A 397 -50.19 5.11 -30.49
C HIS A 397 -51.33 6.10 -30.78
N LYS A 398 -50.96 7.37 -31.10
CA LYS A 398 -51.94 8.38 -31.47
C LYS A 398 -52.67 7.97 -32.76
N THR A 399 -51.93 7.51 -33.75
CA THR A 399 -52.44 7.08 -35.04
C THR A 399 -53.42 5.91 -34.87
N ILE A 400 -53.04 4.86 -34.13
CA ILE A 400 -53.90 3.69 -33.88
C ILE A 400 -55.17 4.12 -33.15
N LYS A 401 -55.07 4.91 -32.11
CA LYS A 401 -56.21 5.40 -31.34
C LYS A 401 -57.19 6.17 -32.24
N TYR A 402 -56.66 7.04 -33.08
CA TYR A 402 -57.51 7.80 -34.01
C TYR A 402 -58.22 6.89 -35.03
N PHE A 403 -57.53 5.89 -35.59
CA PHE A 403 -58.14 4.93 -36.49
C PHE A 403 -59.24 4.13 -35.79
N GLN A 404 -58.99 3.65 -34.56
CA GLN A 404 -59.99 2.93 -33.75
C GLN A 404 -61.23 3.80 -33.52
N ASP A 405 -61.06 5.07 -33.18
CA ASP A 405 -62.13 6.01 -32.93
C ASP A 405 -62.92 6.31 -34.23
N LYS A 406 -62.24 6.48 -35.39
CA LYS A 406 -62.88 6.73 -36.67
C LYS A 406 -63.55 5.54 -37.32
N ILE A 407 -62.99 4.29 -37.17
CA ILE A 407 -63.63 3.07 -37.63
C ILE A 407 -64.94 2.84 -36.88
N ASN A 408 -64.99 3.16 -35.61
CA ASN A 408 -66.23 3.11 -34.82
C ASN A 408 -67.27 4.15 -35.22
N TYR A 409 -66.87 5.25 -35.85
CA TYR A 409 -67.76 6.38 -36.18
C TYR A 409 -68.19 6.43 -37.66
N ASN A 410 -67.36 5.93 -38.63
CA ASN A 410 -67.68 5.95 -40.07
C ASN A 410 -67.10 4.74 -40.79
N LYS A 411 -68.01 3.84 -41.22
CA LYS A 411 -67.61 2.59 -41.91
C LYS A 411 -67.18 2.75 -43.37
N ASP A 412 -67.29 3.99 -43.97
CA ASP A 412 -67.18 4.17 -45.42
C ASP A 412 -66.00 5.03 -45.93
N LYS A 413 -65.09 5.55 -45.08
CA LYS A 413 -63.93 6.33 -45.55
C LYS A 413 -62.67 5.46 -45.73
N ASN A 414 -61.99 5.68 -46.89
CA ASN A 414 -60.76 4.96 -47.15
C ASN A 414 -59.58 5.54 -46.32
N PHE A 415 -58.46 4.78 -46.20
CA PHE A 415 -57.31 5.08 -45.36
C PHE A 415 -56.70 6.47 -45.72
N ILE A 416 -56.65 6.86 -47.00
CA ILE A 416 -56.05 8.12 -47.46
C ILE A 416 -56.90 9.33 -47.03
N GLU A 417 -58.22 9.21 -47.04
CA GLU A 417 -59.13 10.25 -46.58
C GLU A 417 -58.99 10.49 -45.07
N VAL A 418 -58.85 9.41 -44.31
CA VAL A 418 -58.62 9.49 -42.87
C VAL A 418 -57.24 10.11 -42.54
N ALA A 419 -56.19 9.80 -43.31
CA ALA A 419 -54.86 10.39 -43.14
C ALA A 419 -54.89 11.90 -43.51
N LYS A 420 -55.65 12.29 -44.54
CA LYS A 420 -55.88 13.71 -44.88
C LYS A 420 -56.61 14.48 -43.78
N ASP A 421 -57.64 13.88 -43.20
CA ASP A 421 -58.39 14.49 -42.10
C ASP A 421 -57.49 14.73 -40.87
N LEU A 422 -56.59 13.78 -40.57
CA LEU A 422 -55.60 13.90 -39.48
C LEU A 422 -54.62 15.05 -39.69
N PHE A 423 -54.15 15.21 -40.93
CA PHE A 423 -53.26 16.31 -41.30
C PHE A 423 -54.01 17.66 -41.29
N THR A 424 -55.19 17.71 -41.86
CA THR A 424 -56.02 18.94 -41.93
C THR A 424 -56.39 19.44 -40.52
N ASN A 425 -56.65 18.52 -39.59
CA ASN A 425 -56.97 18.86 -38.20
C ASN A 425 -55.72 19.07 -37.33
N LYS A 426 -54.52 19.15 -37.91
CA LYS A 426 -53.22 19.34 -37.20
C LYS A 426 -52.94 18.26 -36.16
N ILE A 427 -53.47 17.07 -36.30
CA ILE A 427 -53.18 15.94 -35.46
C ILE A 427 -51.87 15.29 -35.90
N PHE A 428 -51.59 15.33 -37.22
CA PHE A 428 -50.31 14.96 -37.81
C PHE A 428 -49.56 16.21 -38.27
N ASP A 429 -48.26 16.23 -38.10
CA ASP A 429 -47.38 17.19 -38.78
C ASP A 429 -47.01 16.68 -40.19
N ASN A 430 -46.30 17.52 -40.97
CA ASN A 430 -45.93 17.19 -42.35
C ASN A 430 -45.14 15.90 -42.46
N HIS A 431 -44.24 15.64 -41.53
CA HIS A 431 -43.38 14.45 -41.52
C HIS A 431 -44.18 13.19 -41.17
N GLU A 432 -45.08 13.29 -40.20
CA GLU A 432 -45.96 12.19 -39.78
C GLU A 432 -46.93 11.83 -40.92
N TYR A 433 -47.47 12.82 -41.68
CA TYR A 433 -48.31 12.59 -42.83
C TYR A 433 -47.60 11.87 -43.98
N GLU A 434 -46.31 12.24 -44.27
CA GLU A 434 -45.49 11.57 -45.26
C GLU A 434 -45.25 10.08 -44.92
N ILE A 435 -44.94 9.79 -43.64
CA ILE A 435 -44.70 8.43 -43.16
C ILE A 435 -45.98 7.59 -43.35
N VAL A 436 -47.14 8.08 -43.02
CA VAL A 436 -48.41 7.37 -43.10
C VAL A 436 -48.85 7.11 -44.54
N THR A 437 -48.56 8.03 -45.45
CA THR A 437 -48.98 7.94 -46.88
C THR A 437 -47.96 7.27 -47.79
N ASP A 438 -46.74 6.96 -47.28
CA ASP A 438 -45.72 6.25 -48.06
C ASP A 438 -46.15 4.80 -48.37
N ARG A 439 -46.56 4.57 -49.62
CA ARG A 439 -47.05 3.29 -50.13
C ARG A 439 -46.04 2.13 -50.11
N ARG A 440 -44.77 2.39 -49.84
CA ARG A 440 -43.70 1.37 -49.89
C ARG A 440 -43.58 0.55 -48.61
N LYS A 441 -44.25 0.92 -47.54
CA LYS A 441 -44.19 0.20 -46.27
C LYS A 441 -45.49 -0.57 -46.06
N ASN A 442 -45.43 -1.92 -46.27
CA ASN A 442 -46.46 -2.82 -45.78
C ASN A 442 -46.55 -2.70 -44.27
N VAL A 443 -47.52 -1.96 -43.76
CA VAL A 443 -47.78 -1.82 -42.33
C VAL A 443 -48.29 -3.15 -41.81
N LYS A 444 -47.40 -3.92 -41.18
CA LYS A 444 -47.81 -5.09 -40.39
C LYS A 444 -48.54 -4.60 -39.15
N THR A 445 -49.62 -5.26 -38.80
CA THR A 445 -50.34 -4.94 -37.56
C THR A 445 -49.43 -5.15 -36.33
N ILE A 446 -49.70 -4.44 -35.23
CA ILE A 446 -48.89 -4.50 -34.01
C ILE A 446 -48.81 -5.96 -33.50
N ASP A 447 -49.89 -6.74 -33.61
CA ASP A 447 -49.94 -8.16 -33.23
C ASP A 447 -48.98 -9.01 -34.07
N GLU A 448 -48.82 -8.72 -35.37
CA GLU A 448 -47.84 -9.39 -36.23
C GLU A 448 -46.40 -9.03 -35.87
N ILE A 449 -46.13 -7.81 -35.40
CA ILE A 449 -44.81 -7.35 -34.96
C ILE A 449 -44.46 -7.96 -33.58
N GLU A 450 -45.41 -8.05 -32.66
CA GLU A 450 -45.22 -8.70 -31.35
C GLU A 450 -45.08 -10.21 -31.46
N THR A 451 -45.83 -10.86 -32.32
CA THR A 451 -45.64 -12.30 -32.59
C THR A 451 -44.30 -12.60 -33.26
N MET A 452 -43.80 -11.75 -34.14
CA MET A 452 -42.44 -11.89 -34.69
C MET A 452 -41.34 -11.65 -33.65
N LYS A 453 -41.52 -10.76 -32.67
CA LYS A 453 -40.60 -10.58 -31.55
C LYS A 453 -40.58 -11.76 -30.59
N GLY A 454 -41.73 -12.36 -30.30
CA GLY A 454 -41.84 -13.57 -29.49
C GLY A 454 -41.12 -14.77 -30.12
N ARG A 455 -41.24 -14.96 -31.45
CA ARG A 455 -40.57 -16.04 -32.19
C ARG A 455 -39.03 -15.84 -32.28
N LYS A 456 -38.53 -14.59 -32.35
CA LYS A 456 -37.08 -14.32 -32.31
C LYS A 456 -36.45 -14.55 -30.94
N LYS A 457 -37.18 -14.30 -29.85
CA LYS A 457 -36.70 -14.56 -28.50
C LYS A 457 -36.56 -16.06 -28.22
N ASN A 458 -37.51 -16.87 -28.66
CA ASN A 458 -37.43 -18.31 -28.49
C ASN A 458 -36.37 -19.02 -29.37
N ASN A 459 -35.91 -18.37 -30.46
CA ASN A 459 -34.82 -18.91 -31.30
C ASN A 459 -33.42 -18.45 -30.87
N MET A 460 -33.31 -17.53 -29.93
CA MET A 460 -32.03 -17.13 -29.31
C MET A 460 -31.72 -17.87 -28.01
N GLU A 461 -32.70 -18.54 -27.40
CA GLU A 461 -32.48 -19.39 -26.22
C GLU A 461 -32.22 -20.86 -26.59
N LEU A 462 -32.18 -21.20 -27.88
CA LEU A 462 -31.93 -22.55 -28.42
C LEU A 462 -30.67 -22.64 -29.33
N LYS A 463 -29.74 -21.74 -29.17
CA LYS A 463 -28.39 -21.80 -29.70
C LYS A 463 -27.44 -21.30 -28.58
#